data_2d1ac3e034c01f546d3f3969558bbb3a
#
_entry.id   2d1ac3e034c01f546d3f3969558bbb3a
#
_cell.length_a   1.000
_cell.length_b   1.000
_cell.length_c   1.000
_cell.angle_alpha   90.00
_cell.angle_beta   90.00
_cell.angle_gamma   90.00
#
_symmetry.space_group_name_H-M   'P 1'
#
loop_
_entity.id
_entity.type
_entity.pdbx_description
1 polymer ?
#
loop_
_entity_poly.entity_id
_entity_poly.type
_entity_poly.pdbx_seq_one_letter_code
_entity_poly.pdbx_strand_id
1 'polypeptide(L)'
;MIQSKIRIRTKNQSYNVIVGNNLIKDLLKILKNNSISFNKCLLVIDNKVPKKFINKINFLLKKKNKFTYTFNSSEINKSQKTIDKLLDILLKKNFHRTDCLISIGGGITGDVSSFTASIFKRGIKFINIPTTLLAQ
;
A
#
# COMPACT_ATOMS: atom_id res chain seq x y z
N MET A 1 1.01 20.35 -12.97
CA MET A 1 1.43 19.72 -11.70
C MET A 1 2.85 19.21 -11.87
N ILE A 2 3.77 19.67 -11.05
CA ILE A 2 5.16 19.18 -11.09
C ILE A 2 5.17 17.82 -10.36
N GLN A 3 5.41 16.78 -11.12
CA GLN A 3 5.53 15.42 -10.62
C GLN A 3 6.90 14.88 -10.99
N SER A 4 7.67 14.46 -10.00
CA SER A 4 8.95 13.81 -10.22
C SER A 4 8.80 12.30 -10.14
N LYS A 5 9.39 11.60 -11.08
CA LYS A 5 9.45 10.12 -11.10
C LYS A 5 10.91 9.69 -10.98
N ILE A 6 11.21 8.95 -9.94
CA ILE A 6 12.54 8.40 -9.69
C ILE A 6 12.45 6.88 -9.87
N ARG A 7 13.22 6.34 -10.78
CA ARG A 7 13.31 4.89 -10.97
C ARG A 7 14.45 4.32 -10.13
N ILE A 8 14.10 3.48 -9.19
CA ILE A 8 15.07 2.74 -8.38
C ILE A 8 15.30 1.38 -9.02
N ARG A 9 16.56 1.05 -9.26
CA ARG A 9 16.98 -0.26 -9.78
C ARG A 9 17.80 -0.96 -8.73
N THR A 10 17.40 -2.15 -8.36
CA THR A 10 18.18 -3.07 -7.55
C THR A 10 18.68 -4.22 -8.44
N LYS A 11 19.54 -5.09 -7.89
CA LYS A 11 20.06 -6.23 -8.63
C LYS A 11 18.98 -7.12 -9.23
N ASN A 12 17.84 -7.28 -8.54
CA ASN A 12 16.81 -8.26 -8.89
C ASN A 12 15.46 -7.64 -9.29
N GLN A 13 15.26 -6.34 -9.08
CA GLN A 13 13.99 -5.68 -9.35
C GLN A 13 14.14 -4.18 -9.57
N SER A 14 13.10 -3.57 -10.10
CA SER A 14 13.01 -2.10 -10.18
C SER A 14 11.62 -1.64 -9.75
N TYR A 15 11.57 -0.46 -9.14
CA TYR A 15 10.31 0.19 -8.78
C TYR A 15 10.42 1.71 -8.97
N ASN A 16 9.26 2.38 -8.98
CA ASN A 16 9.21 3.81 -9.15
C ASN A 16 8.78 4.49 -7.84
N VAL A 17 9.46 5.58 -7.52
CA VAL A 17 9.07 6.54 -6.50
C VAL A 17 8.49 7.76 -7.21
N ILE A 18 7.27 8.11 -6.87
CA ILE A 18 6.57 9.25 -7.44
C ILE A 18 6.43 10.32 -6.36
N VAL A 19 6.98 11.49 -6.63
CA VAL A 19 6.95 12.63 -5.70
C VAL A 19 6.21 13.80 -6.35
N GLY A 20 5.29 14.42 -5.61
CA GLY A 20 4.56 15.58 -6.11
C GLY A 20 3.45 16.02 -5.16
N ASN A 21 2.85 17.15 -5.46
CA ASN A 21 1.75 17.70 -4.68
C ASN A 21 0.42 17.00 -4.99
N ASN A 22 -0.32 16.60 -3.95
CA ASN A 22 -1.68 16.09 -4.07
C ASN A 22 -1.83 14.88 -5.03
N LEU A 23 -0.83 14.01 -5.05
CA LEU A 23 -0.75 12.84 -5.93
C LEU A 23 -1.96 11.90 -5.85
N ILE A 24 -2.65 11.90 -4.71
CA ILE A 24 -3.84 11.06 -4.51
C ILE A 24 -4.92 11.33 -5.56
N LYS A 25 -5.08 12.57 -6.01
CA LYS A 25 -6.06 12.86 -7.08
C LYS A 25 -5.77 12.10 -8.35
N ASP A 26 -4.50 11.88 -8.63
CA ASP A 26 -4.02 11.24 -9.85
C ASP A 26 -3.66 9.77 -9.66
N LEU A 27 -4.00 9.18 -8.50
CA LEU A 27 -3.59 7.82 -8.14
C LEU A 27 -3.87 6.80 -9.27
N LEU A 28 -5.09 6.76 -9.81
CA LEU A 28 -5.44 5.81 -10.86
C LEU A 28 -4.66 6.05 -12.15
N LYS A 29 -4.40 7.31 -12.50
CA LYS A 29 -3.58 7.68 -13.65
C LYS A 29 -2.13 7.27 -13.45
N ILE A 30 -1.60 7.49 -12.25
CA ILE A 30 -0.24 7.07 -11.87
C ILE A 30 -0.10 5.54 -11.99
N LEU A 31 -1.05 4.79 -11.46
CA LEU A 31 -1.04 3.33 -11.55
C LEU A 31 -1.05 2.86 -13.01
N LYS A 32 -1.95 3.41 -13.83
CA LYS A 32 -2.03 3.10 -15.27
C LYS A 32 -0.72 3.41 -15.99
N ASN A 33 -0.13 4.58 -15.75
CA ASN A 33 1.12 5.01 -16.39
C ASN A 33 2.33 4.17 -15.97
N ASN A 34 2.24 3.45 -14.86
CA ASN A 34 3.29 2.55 -14.37
C ASN A 34 2.92 1.06 -14.61
N SER A 35 1.92 0.79 -15.45
CA SER A 35 1.48 -0.57 -15.78
C SER A 35 1.07 -1.41 -14.55
N ILE A 36 0.54 -0.75 -13.52
CA ILE A 36 0.04 -1.39 -12.31
C ILE A 36 -1.45 -1.54 -12.43
N SER A 37 -1.94 -2.76 -12.51
CA SER A 37 -3.35 -3.11 -12.54
C SER A 37 -3.68 -4.17 -11.49
N PHE A 38 -4.86 -4.07 -10.90
CA PHE A 38 -5.42 -5.06 -9.97
C PHE A 38 -6.93 -4.87 -9.89
N ASN A 39 -7.65 -5.91 -9.51
CA ASN A 39 -9.10 -5.85 -9.25
C ASN A 39 -9.42 -5.91 -7.77
N LYS A 40 -8.61 -6.61 -6.99
CA LYS A 40 -8.77 -6.77 -5.55
C LYS A 40 -7.58 -6.16 -4.81
N CYS A 41 -7.84 -5.47 -3.71
CA CYS A 41 -6.78 -4.91 -2.87
C CYS A 41 -7.11 -4.96 -1.38
N LEU A 42 -6.07 -5.10 -0.57
CA LEU A 42 -6.11 -4.91 0.87
C LEU A 42 -5.49 -3.55 1.20
N LEU A 43 -6.26 -2.66 1.82
CA LEU A 43 -5.80 -1.40 2.35
C LEU A 43 -5.38 -1.60 3.81
N VAL A 44 -4.11 -1.42 4.11
CA VAL A 44 -3.58 -1.37 5.48
C VAL A 44 -3.41 0.09 5.85
N ILE A 45 -4.29 0.59 6.70
CA ILE A 45 -4.40 2.02 6.99
C ILE A 45 -4.04 2.29 8.45
N ASP A 46 -3.06 3.16 8.67
CA ASP A 46 -2.74 3.66 10.00
C ASP A 46 -3.95 4.41 10.60
N ASN A 47 -4.30 4.09 11.83
CA ASN A 47 -5.42 4.73 12.53
C ASN A 47 -5.25 6.25 12.76
N LYS A 48 -4.04 6.78 12.57
CA LYS A 48 -3.73 8.21 12.66
C LYS A 48 -3.95 8.96 11.34
N VAL A 49 -4.21 8.26 10.25
CA VAL A 49 -4.47 8.89 8.94
C VAL A 49 -5.83 9.61 8.98
N PRO A 50 -5.91 10.87 8.57
CA PRO A 50 -7.15 11.63 8.58
C PRO A 50 -8.25 10.97 7.74
N LYS A 51 -9.47 10.90 8.28
CA LYS A 51 -10.63 10.30 7.59
C LYS A 51 -10.89 10.90 6.21
N LYS A 52 -10.69 12.22 6.06
CA LYS A 52 -10.84 12.91 4.78
C LYS A 52 -9.94 12.30 3.69
N PHE A 53 -8.71 11.94 4.04
CA PHE A 53 -7.76 11.31 3.13
C PHE A 53 -8.19 9.87 2.78
N ILE A 54 -8.61 9.11 3.78
CA ILE A 54 -9.12 7.74 3.62
C ILE A 54 -10.35 7.72 2.70
N ASN A 55 -11.30 8.62 2.92
CA ASN A 55 -12.52 8.74 2.10
C ASN A 55 -12.18 9.01 0.64
N LYS A 56 -11.16 9.85 0.38
CA LYS A 56 -10.71 10.16 -0.97
C LYS A 56 -10.15 8.92 -1.68
N ILE A 57 -9.32 8.14 -1.00
CA ILE A 57 -8.79 6.89 -1.53
C ILE A 57 -9.92 5.88 -1.77
N ASN A 58 -10.83 5.75 -0.83
CA ASN A 58 -11.99 4.86 -0.98
C ASN A 58 -12.85 5.22 -2.18
N PHE A 59 -13.06 6.51 -2.44
CA PHE A 59 -13.79 6.98 -3.61
C PHE A 59 -13.07 6.65 -4.92
N LEU A 60 -11.75 6.87 -4.97
CA LEU A 60 -10.95 6.57 -6.15
C LEU A 60 -10.95 5.06 -6.48
N LEU A 61 -10.91 4.23 -5.45
CA LEU A 61 -10.90 2.78 -5.58
C LEU A 61 -12.31 2.14 -5.51
N LYS A 62 -13.40 2.92 -5.70
CA LYS A 62 -14.77 2.43 -5.55
C LYS A 62 -15.14 1.26 -6.47
N LYS A 63 -14.50 1.16 -7.63
CA LYS A 63 -14.70 0.05 -8.59
C LYS A 63 -13.87 -1.19 -8.30
N LYS A 64 -13.02 -1.15 -7.27
CA LYS A 64 -12.17 -2.28 -6.88
C LYS A 64 -12.82 -3.08 -5.76
N ASN A 65 -12.53 -4.36 -5.71
CA ASN A 65 -12.90 -5.20 -4.57
C ASN A 65 -11.93 -4.92 -3.42
N LYS A 66 -12.35 -4.11 -2.46
CA LYS A 66 -11.50 -3.60 -1.37
C LYS A 66 -11.79 -4.29 -0.05
N PHE A 67 -10.74 -4.58 0.66
CA PHE A 67 -10.75 -4.93 2.08
C PHE A 67 -9.88 -3.94 2.83
N THR A 68 -10.24 -3.61 4.06
CA THR A 68 -9.51 -2.63 4.87
C THR A 68 -9.13 -3.23 6.21
N TYR A 69 -7.89 -3.05 6.59
CA TYR A 69 -7.37 -3.34 7.92
C TYR A 69 -6.85 -2.04 8.54
N THR A 70 -7.49 -1.61 9.63
CA THR A 70 -7.04 -0.44 10.39
C THR A 70 -5.94 -0.88 11.35
N PHE A 71 -4.78 -0.27 11.21
CA PHE A 71 -3.57 -0.63 11.93
C PHE A 71 -3.22 0.43 12.98
N ASN A 72 -2.99 0.00 14.20
CA ASN A 72 -2.42 0.86 15.24
C ASN A 72 -0.89 0.81 15.14
N SER A 73 -0.32 1.86 14.52
CA SER A 73 1.10 1.96 14.26
C SER A 73 1.89 2.32 15.52
N SER A 74 2.27 1.33 16.29
CA SER A 74 3.18 1.43 17.42
C SER A 74 4.34 0.43 17.24
N GLU A 75 5.47 0.66 17.90
CA GLU A 75 6.61 -0.26 17.86
C GLU A 75 6.23 -1.67 18.37
N ILE A 76 5.32 -1.76 19.34
CA ILE A 76 4.80 -3.05 19.85
C ILE A 76 4.10 -3.82 18.74
N ASN A 77 3.38 -3.13 17.85
CA ASN A 77 2.65 -3.74 16.75
C ASN A 77 3.50 -3.97 15.50
N LYS A 78 4.75 -3.51 15.47
CA LYS A 78 5.76 -3.92 14.49
C LYS A 78 6.26 -5.33 14.85
N SER A 79 5.41 -6.33 14.64
CA SER A 79 5.60 -7.67 15.18
C SER A 79 5.15 -8.76 14.22
N GLN A 80 5.65 -9.97 14.42
CA GLN A 80 5.22 -11.16 13.69
C GLN A 80 3.70 -11.38 13.81
N LYS A 81 3.12 -11.11 14.98
CA LYS A 81 1.67 -11.25 15.21
C LYS A 81 0.84 -10.38 14.25
N THR A 82 1.29 -9.16 13.96
CA THR A 82 0.63 -8.27 12.98
C THR A 82 0.75 -8.84 11.57
N ILE A 83 1.92 -9.34 11.20
CA ILE A 83 2.15 -9.96 9.90
C ILE A 83 1.25 -11.18 9.73
N ASP A 84 1.16 -12.05 10.73
CA ASP A 84 0.29 -13.23 10.72
C ASP A 84 -1.18 -12.86 10.51
N LYS A 85 -1.65 -11.78 11.16
CA LYS A 85 -3.01 -11.27 10.95
C LYS A 85 -3.24 -10.81 9.50
N LEU A 86 -2.29 -10.09 8.92
CA LEU A 86 -2.39 -9.65 7.53
C LEU A 86 -2.37 -10.83 6.56
N LEU A 87 -1.50 -11.80 6.78
CA LEU A 87 -1.47 -13.05 5.99
C LEU A 87 -2.79 -13.79 6.08
N ASP A 88 -3.38 -13.91 7.27
CA ASP A 88 -4.69 -14.53 7.50
C ASP A 88 -5.79 -13.85 6.69
N ILE A 89 -5.82 -12.51 6.66
CA ILE A 89 -6.79 -11.75 5.86
C ILE A 89 -6.61 -12.07 4.37
N LEU A 90 -5.38 -12.04 3.88
CA LEU A 90 -5.07 -12.32 2.48
C LEU A 90 -5.50 -13.74 2.09
N LEU A 91 -5.27 -14.73 2.95
CA LEU A 91 -5.68 -16.12 2.72
C LEU A 91 -7.20 -16.27 2.76
N LYS A 92 -7.86 -15.78 3.81
CA LYS A 92 -9.32 -15.90 3.99
C LYS A 92 -10.12 -15.19 2.91
N LYS A 93 -9.58 -14.11 2.34
CA LYS A 93 -10.20 -13.36 1.24
C LYS A 93 -9.73 -13.81 -0.15
N ASN A 94 -9.06 -14.95 -0.23
CA ASN A 94 -8.60 -15.56 -1.48
C ASN A 94 -7.80 -14.62 -2.37
N PHE A 95 -6.84 -13.90 -1.79
CA PHE A 95 -5.92 -13.07 -2.56
C PHE A 95 -4.98 -13.91 -3.42
N HIS A 96 -4.65 -13.40 -4.59
CA HIS A 96 -3.70 -13.96 -5.55
C HIS A 96 -2.53 -13.00 -5.78
N ARG A 97 -1.47 -13.48 -6.43
CA ARG A 97 -0.29 -12.66 -6.75
C ARG A 97 -0.60 -11.46 -7.66
N THR A 98 -1.68 -11.52 -8.41
CA THR A 98 -2.17 -10.44 -9.29
C THR A 98 -2.91 -9.34 -8.54
N ASP A 99 -3.32 -9.61 -7.30
CA ASP A 99 -3.97 -8.63 -6.43
C ASP A 99 -2.93 -7.68 -5.79
N CYS A 100 -3.37 -6.73 -5.00
CA CYS A 100 -2.53 -5.67 -4.47
C CYS A 100 -2.70 -5.49 -2.96
N LEU A 101 -1.60 -5.24 -2.26
CA LEU A 101 -1.59 -4.71 -0.91
C LEU A 101 -1.18 -3.24 -0.97
N ILE A 102 -1.95 -2.36 -0.36
CA ILE A 102 -1.70 -0.91 -0.33
C ILE A 102 -1.56 -0.48 1.11
N SER A 103 -0.40 0.03 1.49
CA SER A 103 -0.20 0.64 2.80
C SER A 103 -0.39 2.15 2.75
N ILE A 104 -1.05 2.68 3.78
CA ILE A 104 -1.31 4.12 3.93
C ILE A 104 -0.98 4.49 5.37
N GLY A 105 0.14 5.15 5.56
CA GLY A 105 0.59 5.50 6.91
C GLY A 105 2.06 5.87 6.99
N GLY A 106 2.62 5.79 8.18
CA GLY A 106 4.02 6.04 8.45
C GLY A 106 4.91 4.81 8.21
N GLY A 107 6.16 4.90 8.66
CA GLY A 107 7.17 3.88 8.45
C GLY A 107 6.78 2.49 8.97
N ILE A 108 6.23 2.41 10.18
CA ILE A 108 5.82 1.13 10.78
C ILE A 108 4.75 0.44 9.93
N THR A 109 3.75 1.18 9.47
CA THR A 109 2.69 0.66 8.59
C THR A 109 3.27 0.17 7.27
N GLY A 110 4.18 0.93 6.67
CA GLY A 110 4.89 0.55 5.46
C GLY A 110 5.73 -0.71 5.64
N ASP A 111 6.47 -0.81 6.75
CA ASP A 111 7.36 -1.94 7.03
C ASP A 111 6.59 -3.26 7.20
N VAL A 112 5.55 -3.29 8.04
CA VAL A 112 4.75 -4.53 8.24
C VAL A 112 4.01 -4.92 6.96
N SER A 113 3.53 -3.94 6.20
CA SER A 113 2.80 -4.19 4.96
C SER A 113 3.72 -4.69 3.85
N SER A 114 4.90 -4.09 3.67
CA SER A 114 5.86 -4.50 2.64
C SER A 114 6.42 -5.89 2.91
N PHE A 115 6.73 -6.20 4.18
CA PHE A 115 7.18 -7.52 4.56
C PHE A 115 6.09 -8.58 4.29
N THR A 116 4.85 -8.32 4.70
CA THR A 116 3.70 -9.19 4.40
C THR A 116 3.56 -9.43 2.90
N ALA A 117 3.62 -8.35 2.11
CA ALA A 117 3.50 -8.45 0.66
C ALA A 117 4.63 -9.28 0.03
N SER A 118 5.84 -9.20 0.57
CA SER A 118 7.01 -9.92 0.05
C SER A 118 6.92 -11.42 0.26
N ILE A 119 6.33 -11.87 1.36
CA ILE A 119 6.26 -13.31 1.71
C ILE A 119 4.96 -13.98 1.25
N PHE A 120 3.88 -13.22 1.04
CA PHE A 120 2.62 -13.79 0.58
C PHE A 120 2.73 -14.37 -0.83
N LYS A 121 2.55 -15.69 -0.96
CA LYS A 121 2.61 -16.41 -2.25
C LYS A 121 3.83 -16.03 -3.11
N ARG A 122 5.00 -15.84 -2.52
CA ARG A 122 6.25 -15.40 -3.17
C ARG A 122 6.20 -13.98 -3.72
N GLY A 123 5.35 -13.14 -3.16
CA GLY A 123 5.19 -11.73 -3.49
C GLY A 123 3.85 -11.40 -4.15
N ILE A 124 3.19 -10.39 -3.60
CA ILE A 124 2.00 -9.74 -4.14
C ILE A 124 2.37 -8.30 -4.53
N LYS A 125 1.62 -7.68 -5.44
CA LYS A 125 1.82 -6.27 -5.78
C LYS A 125 1.71 -5.40 -4.53
N PHE A 126 2.64 -4.47 -4.38
CA PHE A 126 2.68 -3.60 -3.21
C PHE A 126 2.77 -2.13 -3.62
N ILE A 127 1.92 -1.31 -3.01
CA ILE A 127 1.91 0.14 -3.17
C ILE A 127 2.05 0.76 -1.79
N ASN A 128 3.07 1.58 -1.60
CA ASN A 128 3.26 2.33 -0.37
C ASN A 128 2.87 3.79 -0.55
N ILE A 129 1.96 4.28 0.29
CA ILE A 129 1.54 5.68 0.35
C ILE A 129 1.95 6.24 1.71
N PRO A 130 3.20 6.73 1.84
CA PRO A 130 3.70 7.27 3.09
C PRO A 130 3.02 8.60 3.43
N THR A 131 2.61 8.75 4.68
CA THR A 131 1.90 9.93 5.19
C THR A 131 2.71 10.73 6.20
N THR A 132 3.91 10.26 6.56
CA THR A 132 4.85 10.96 7.45
C THR A 132 6.12 11.35 6.71
N LEU A 133 6.75 12.44 7.14
CA LEU A 133 7.98 12.94 6.51
C LEU A 133 9.12 11.90 6.57
N LEU A 134 9.27 11.20 7.69
CA LEU A 134 10.31 10.18 7.86
C LEU A 134 10.09 8.91 7.01
N ALA A 135 8.87 8.68 6.54
CA ALA A 135 8.53 7.53 5.70
C ALA A 135 8.64 7.82 4.20
N GLN A 136 8.90 9.06 3.84
CA GLN A 136 9.16 9.53 2.48
C GLN A 136 10.68 9.47 2.15
#